data_338044e3a7f59b4f7a205b00d727835b
#
_entry.id   338044e3a7f59b4f7a205b00d727835b
#
_cell.length_a   1.000
_cell.length_b   1.000
_cell.length_c   1.000
_cell.angle_alpha   90.00
_cell.angle_beta   90.00
_cell.angle_gamma   90.00
#
_symmetry.space_group_name_H-M   'P 1'
#
loop_
_entity.id
_entity.type
_entity.pdbx_description
1 polymer ?
#
loop_
_entity_poly.entity_id
_entity_poly.type
_entity_poly.pdbx_seq_one_letter_code
_entity_poly.pdbx_strand_id
1 'polypeptide(L)'
;RKPQSEFHYRNLAEPVESLDKESMDFLKEACPKMMAEPHYSWKYNDKDEVPFEAHSILPYFPGYVFDHGKSTYRGEEVGEGGFAQGVPGMYGNVALLDISSMHPHSVIAECLFGPRFTRAFRDIVEGRVSIKHEAWDIVNTMLDGKLTRYIQRVIDGEMTSKDLANALKTAINSVYGLTSASFDNPFRDPRNVDNIVAKRGALFMIDLKNEVLKRGFQVAHIKTDSIKIPDATPEIIQFVMDFGERYGYSFEHEATYDRMTLVNDAVYIAKYKSAEECQKMYGYIPGDNKKKGGKWTATGTQFQIPYVFKKLFSREKIAFGDMCETKSVSSSLYLDLNENLPDVSKEEKEFSKAESDYKKGLLSDTTFESICQNLTPVIEKGHNYRFIGKVGQFCPMKDGYGAGLLMREKDGKYYAATGSKGYRWMESEMIKELEKEDGIDRSYYDKLVNEAVETISQYGDFEWFVSDDPYIPELGANDADVDSAPWETEWENPCGDKEIRGCLDCPHYKMENNHIECDKGFN
;
A
#
# COMPACT_ATOMS: atom_id res chain seq x y z
N ARG A 1 17.86 -8.54 31.88
CA ARG A 1 18.72 -7.47 31.31
C ARG A 1 18.05 -6.94 30.06
N LYS A 2 18.03 -5.62 29.86
CA LYS A 2 17.38 -5.00 28.70
C LYS A 2 18.17 -5.32 27.42
N PRO A 3 17.51 -5.74 26.30
CA PRO A 3 18.18 -5.96 25.01
C PRO A 3 18.96 -4.76 24.45
N GLN A 4 18.57 -3.53 24.84
CA GLN A 4 19.25 -2.29 24.44
C GLN A 4 20.78 -2.31 24.66
N SER A 5 21.28 -3.03 25.67
CA SER A 5 22.72 -3.12 25.90
C SER A 5 23.46 -3.94 24.83
N GLU A 6 22.71 -4.68 24.01
CA GLU A 6 23.24 -5.53 22.93
C GLU A 6 22.78 -5.04 21.55
N PHE A 7 21.97 -3.98 21.50
CA PHE A 7 21.45 -3.42 20.26
C PHE A 7 22.59 -2.81 19.42
N HIS A 8 22.74 -3.26 18.19
CA HIS A 8 23.77 -2.78 17.28
C HIS A 8 23.26 -1.60 16.46
N TYR A 9 23.89 -0.44 16.64
CA TYR A 9 23.71 0.67 15.71
C TYR A 9 24.58 0.48 14.47
N ARG A 10 24.02 0.79 13.32
CA ARG A 10 24.74 0.78 12.05
C ARG A 10 24.33 1.96 11.18
N ASN A 11 25.31 2.62 10.56
CA ASN A 11 25.08 3.53 9.45
C ASN A 11 24.96 2.71 8.17
N LEU A 12 23.79 2.70 7.54
CA LEU A 12 23.51 1.92 6.31
C LEU A 12 24.31 2.40 5.10
N ALA A 13 24.82 3.64 5.11
CA ALA A 13 25.64 4.19 4.03
C ALA A 13 27.12 3.80 4.12
N GLU A 14 27.55 3.19 5.24
CA GLU A 14 28.95 2.89 5.52
C GLU A 14 29.23 1.39 5.44
N PRO A 15 30.43 1.00 4.93
CA PRO A 15 30.84 -0.39 4.89
C PRO A 15 31.11 -0.93 6.30
N VAL A 16 30.85 -2.21 6.49
CA VAL A 16 31.20 -2.95 7.71
C VAL A 16 32.41 -3.85 7.38
N GLU A 17 33.57 -3.51 7.91
CA GLU A 17 34.81 -4.24 7.64
C GLU A 17 35.00 -5.46 8.56
N SER A 18 34.46 -5.41 9.77
CA SER A 18 34.58 -6.49 10.75
C SER A 18 33.38 -6.54 11.69
N LEU A 19 33.09 -7.74 12.18
CA LEU A 19 32.15 -8.02 13.27
C LEU A 19 32.86 -8.88 14.32
N ASP A 20 32.34 -8.90 15.55
CA ASP A 20 32.80 -9.86 16.56
C ASP A 20 32.50 -11.29 16.10
N LYS A 21 33.26 -12.25 16.65
CA LYS A 21 33.18 -13.64 16.24
C LYS A 21 31.78 -14.26 16.44
N GLU A 22 31.10 -13.92 17.53
CA GLU A 22 29.80 -14.49 17.86
C GLU A 22 28.72 -14.00 16.88
N SER A 23 28.75 -12.71 16.52
CA SER A 23 27.90 -12.12 15.49
C SER A 23 28.18 -12.72 14.10
N MET A 24 29.46 -12.89 13.74
CA MET A 24 29.85 -13.55 12.48
C MET A 24 29.35 -14.98 12.39
N ASP A 25 29.53 -15.78 13.46
CA ASP A 25 29.10 -17.18 13.48
C ASP A 25 27.56 -17.26 13.40
N PHE A 26 26.84 -16.38 14.08
CA PHE A 26 25.40 -16.27 13.96
C PHE A 26 24.93 -15.94 12.54
N LEU A 27 25.53 -14.92 11.91
CA LEU A 27 25.13 -14.49 10.56
C LEU A 27 25.46 -15.53 9.49
N LYS A 28 26.58 -16.25 9.62
CA LYS A 28 26.90 -17.39 8.73
C LYS A 28 25.86 -18.50 8.82
N GLU A 29 25.31 -18.74 10.01
CA GLU A 29 24.22 -19.70 10.21
C GLU A 29 22.89 -19.15 9.66
N ALA A 30 22.51 -17.91 10.00
CA ALA A 30 21.21 -17.33 9.70
C ALA A 30 21.06 -16.87 8.25
N CYS A 31 22.13 -16.33 7.65
CA CYS A 31 22.15 -15.75 6.31
C CYS A 31 23.37 -16.24 5.52
N PRO A 32 23.49 -17.56 5.24
CA PRO A 32 24.69 -18.15 4.66
C PRO A 32 25.05 -17.55 3.28
N LYS A 33 24.09 -17.30 2.42
CA LYS A 33 24.34 -16.69 1.09
C LYS A 33 24.78 -15.23 1.20
N MET A 34 24.23 -14.47 2.14
CA MET A 34 24.65 -13.10 2.40
C MET A 34 26.12 -13.05 2.88
N MET A 35 26.54 -14.04 3.65
CA MET A 35 27.88 -14.10 4.25
C MET A 35 28.91 -14.84 3.38
N ALA A 36 28.50 -15.39 2.24
CA ALA A 36 29.38 -16.19 1.38
C ALA A 36 30.44 -15.34 0.66
N GLU A 37 30.10 -14.11 0.30
CA GLU A 37 30.95 -13.21 -0.45
C GLU A 37 30.95 -11.80 0.14
N PRO A 38 32.05 -11.04 0.03
CA PRO A 38 32.07 -9.63 0.40
C PRO A 38 31.07 -8.81 -0.43
N HIS A 39 30.45 -7.82 0.18
CA HIS A 39 29.53 -6.94 -0.51
C HIS A 39 30.27 -5.77 -1.15
N TYR A 40 30.08 -5.62 -2.45
CA TYR A 40 30.48 -4.46 -3.22
C TYR A 40 29.25 -3.57 -3.41
N SER A 41 29.44 -2.26 -3.24
CA SER A 41 28.43 -1.28 -3.58
C SER A 41 28.96 -0.31 -4.60
N TRP A 42 28.07 0.23 -5.41
CA TRP A 42 28.40 1.18 -6.44
C TRP A 42 28.36 2.59 -5.86
N LYS A 43 29.39 3.37 -6.14
CA LYS A 43 29.39 4.79 -5.84
C LYS A 43 28.51 5.48 -6.86
N TYR A 44 27.35 5.99 -6.39
CA TYR A 44 26.47 6.78 -7.24
C TYR A 44 27.05 8.19 -7.38
N ASN A 45 27.32 8.61 -8.60
CA ASN A 45 27.37 10.02 -8.97
C ASN A 45 26.32 10.23 -10.06
N ASP A 46 25.81 11.45 -10.23
CA ASP A 46 24.67 11.77 -11.11
C ASP A 46 24.85 11.36 -12.59
N LYS A 47 26.00 10.85 -12.98
CA LYS A 47 26.33 10.55 -14.38
C LYS A 47 26.84 9.13 -14.64
N ASP A 48 27.57 8.52 -13.71
CA ASP A 48 28.16 7.19 -13.90
C ASP A 48 28.21 6.38 -12.61
N GLU A 49 27.74 5.12 -12.64
CA GLU A 49 27.98 4.15 -11.57
C GLU A 49 29.43 3.65 -11.66
N VAL A 50 30.24 4.03 -10.71
CA VAL A 50 31.64 3.55 -10.62
C VAL A 50 31.72 2.48 -9.52
N PRO A 51 32.36 1.32 -9.77
CA PRO A 51 32.61 0.33 -8.74
C PRO A 51 33.32 0.95 -7.54
N PHE A 52 32.81 0.70 -6.34
CA PHE A 52 33.46 1.14 -5.12
C PHE A 52 34.44 0.06 -4.66
N GLU A 53 35.71 0.40 -4.48
CA GLU A 53 36.77 -0.56 -4.09
C GLU A 53 36.63 -1.06 -2.64
N ALA A 54 35.77 -0.47 -1.83
CA ALA A 54 35.59 -0.86 -0.44
C ALA A 54 34.78 -2.17 -0.32
N HIS A 55 35.38 -3.17 0.28
CA HIS A 55 34.75 -4.43 0.65
C HIS A 55 33.99 -4.26 1.95
N SER A 56 32.77 -4.84 2.04
CA SER A 56 32.02 -4.94 3.28
C SER A 56 31.54 -6.37 3.49
N ILE A 57 31.60 -6.84 4.72
CA ILE A 57 31.06 -8.16 5.09
C ILE A 57 29.53 -8.16 5.22
N LEU A 58 28.89 -6.98 5.30
CA LEU A 58 27.44 -6.82 5.27
C LEU A 58 27.04 -5.87 4.14
N PRO A 59 25.85 -6.07 3.54
CA PRO A 59 25.31 -5.13 2.55
C PRO A 59 25.25 -3.72 3.10
N TYR A 60 25.60 -2.72 2.29
CA TYR A 60 25.52 -1.31 2.62
C TYR A 60 25.08 -0.48 1.41
N PHE A 61 24.69 0.77 1.63
CA PHE A 61 24.00 1.60 0.65
C PHE A 61 24.69 2.98 0.54
N PRO A 62 25.83 3.09 -0.18
CA PRO A 62 26.55 4.35 -0.31
C PRO A 62 25.67 5.40 -1.00
N GLY A 63 25.72 6.63 -0.48
CA GLY A 63 24.88 7.72 -0.95
C GLY A 63 23.48 7.80 -0.30
N TYR A 64 23.13 6.87 0.60
CA TYR A 64 21.97 7.04 1.45
C TYR A 64 22.18 8.19 2.42
N VAL A 65 21.22 9.11 2.46
CA VAL A 65 21.24 10.29 3.33
C VAL A 65 19.96 10.35 4.16
N PHE A 66 20.15 10.51 5.49
CA PHE A 66 19.09 10.86 6.40
C PHE A 66 19.39 12.24 6.98
N ASP A 67 18.57 13.23 6.63
CA ASP A 67 18.73 14.62 7.08
C ASP A 67 17.38 15.24 7.44
N HIS A 68 17.31 15.87 8.62
CA HIS A 68 16.11 16.56 9.13
C HIS A 68 14.81 15.74 9.02
N GLY A 69 14.89 14.42 9.24
CA GLY A 69 13.74 13.51 9.19
C GLY A 69 13.36 13.08 7.77
N LYS A 70 14.13 13.45 6.76
CA LYS A 70 13.96 13.00 5.37
C LYS A 70 15.08 12.03 4.99
N SER A 71 14.69 10.98 4.30
CA SER A 71 15.61 9.98 3.77
C SER A 71 15.57 10.02 2.25
N THR A 72 16.76 10.03 1.64
CA THR A 72 16.91 9.98 0.18
C THR A 72 17.97 8.97 -0.22
N TYR A 73 17.74 8.27 -1.33
CA TYR A 73 18.68 7.31 -1.88
C TYR A 73 18.50 7.22 -3.40
N ARG A 74 19.60 7.37 -4.16
CA ARG A 74 19.61 7.34 -5.63
C ARG A 74 18.50 8.20 -6.28
N GLY A 75 18.28 9.41 -5.76
CA GLY A 75 17.26 10.32 -6.24
C GLY A 75 15.81 10.01 -5.80
N GLU A 76 15.60 8.91 -5.07
CA GLU A 76 14.28 8.53 -4.55
C GLU A 76 14.10 9.00 -3.11
N GLU A 77 12.90 9.48 -2.78
CA GLU A 77 12.51 9.74 -1.40
C GLU A 77 12.09 8.42 -0.73
N VAL A 78 12.67 8.14 0.43
CA VAL A 78 12.42 6.90 1.17
C VAL A 78 11.47 7.17 2.33
N GLY A 79 10.27 6.60 2.27
CA GLY A 79 9.24 6.77 3.30
C GLY A 79 9.59 6.10 4.64
N GLU A 80 8.87 6.47 5.69
CA GLU A 80 9.03 5.93 7.06
C GLU A 80 8.75 4.42 7.15
N GLY A 81 7.80 3.91 6.35
CA GLY A 81 7.36 2.52 6.39
C GLY A 81 7.97 1.61 5.32
N GLY A 82 8.79 2.16 4.42
CA GLY A 82 9.34 1.43 3.29
C GLY A 82 9.34 2.25 2.00
N PHE A 83 9.58 1.59 0.87
CA PHE A 83 9.53 2.19 -0.46
C PHE A 83 8.26 1.73 -1.20
N ALA A 84 7.55 2.67 -1.81
CA ALA A 84 6.41 2.40 -2.65
C ALA A 84 6.52 3.22 -3.95
N GLN A 85 6.28 2.56 -5.07
CA GLN A 85 6.25 3.19 -6.39
C GLN A 85 5.31 2.40 -7.30
N GLY A 86 4.47 3.11 -8.05
CA GLY A 86 3.63 2.52 -9.09
C GLY A 86 3.75 3.31 -10.38
N VAL A 87 3.87 2.61 -11.49
CA VAL A 87 3.74 3.19 -12.83
C VAL A 87 2.34 2.83 -13.31
N PRO A 88 1.38 3.79 -13.37
CA PRO A 88 0.03 3.50 -13.82
C PRO A 88 0.03 2.93 -15.23
N GLY A 89 -0.80 1.90 -15.47
CA GLY A 89 -0.85 1.24 -16.78
C GLY A 89 -1.60 -0.08 -16.75
N MET A 90 -1.78 -0.66 -17.94
CA MET A 90 -2.34 -2.00 -18.12
C MET A 90 -1.22 -2.95 -18.54
N TYR A 91 -1.06 -4.04 -17.81
CA TYR A 91 0.07 -4.96 -17.92
C TYR A 91 -0.38 -6.40 -18.08
N GLY A 92 0.42 -7.21 -18.76
CA GLY A 92 0.24 -8.65 -18.89
C GLY A 92 1.36 -9.47 -18.26
N ASN A 93 1.09 -10.75 -18.02
CA ASN A 93 2.06 -11.72 -17.44
C ASN A 93 2.84 -11.18 -16.24
N VAL A 94 2.16 -10.56 -15.28
CA VAL A 94 2.81 -9.86 -14.17
C VAL A 94 3.16 -10.85 -13.05
N ALA A 95 4.45 -11.08 -12.82
CA ALA A 95 4.91 -11.82 -11.65
C ALA A 95 4.88 -10.95 -10.40
N LEU A 96 4.23 -11.43 -9.35
CA LEU A 96 4.29 -10.88 -8.00
C LEU A 96 5.31 -11.66 -7.20
N LEU A 97 6.38 -10.99 -6.80
CA LEU A 97 7.41 -11.50 -5.92
C LEU A 97 7.37 -10.74 -4.60
N ASP A 98 7.26 -11.46 -3.49
CA ASP A 98 7.05 -10.90 -2.15
C ASP A 98 8.13 -11.41 -1.19
N ILE A 99 8.67 -10.51 -0.35
CA ILE A 99 9.68 -10.90 0.65
C ILE A 99 8.99 -11.49 1.87
N SER A 100 9.28 -12.73 2.17
CA SER A 100 8.82 -13.36 3.40
C SER A 100 9.32 -12.61 4.64
N SER A 101 8.42 -11.83 5.27
CA SER A 101 8.71 -11.12 6.52
C SER A 101 9.91 -10.16 6.44
N MET A 102 9.93 -9.19 5.53
CA MET A 102 11.04 -8.25 5.26
C MET A 102 11.62 -7.61 6.52
N HIS A 103 10.80 -6.97 7.36
CA HIS A 103 11.29 -6.26 8.54
C HIS A 103 11.93 -7.19 9.57
N PRO A 104 11.34 -8.34 9.91
CA PRO A 104 12.02 -9.34 10.73
C PRO A 104 13.37 -9.81 10.18
N HIS A 105 13.46 -10.04 8.87
CA HIS A 105 14.72 -10.44 8.25
C HIS A 105 15.75 -9.30 8.20
N SER A 106 15.31 -8.03 8.15
CA SER A 106 16.21 -6.89 8.35
C SER A 106 16.85 -6.92 9.75
N VAL A 107 16.09 -7.22 10.79
CA VAL A 107 16.63 -7.38 12.16
C VAL A 107 17.64 -8.52 12.23
N ILE A 108 17.34 -9.65 11.59
CA ILE A 108 18.20 -10.85 11.58
C ILE A 108 19.49 -10.57 10.81
N ALA A 109 19.40 -10.05 9.59
CA ALA A 109 20.53 -9.78 8.71
C ALA A 109 21.49 -8.71 9.26
N GLU A 110 21.01 -7.79 10.07
CA GLU A 110 21.82 -6.79 10.78
C GLU A 110 22.31 -7.28 12.15
N CYS A 111 21.90 -8.47 12.59
CA CYS A 111 22.16 -8.95 13.96
C CYS A 111 21.81 -7.87 15.02
N LEU A 112 20.66 -7.20 14.83
CA LEU A 112 20.38 -5.89 15.39
C LEU A 112 20.38 -5.86 16.93
N PHE A 113 19.89 -6.93 17.58
CA PHE A 113 19.81 -7.06 19.03
C PHE A 113 21.02 -7.80 19.64
N GLY A 114 22.11 -7.96 18.87
CA GLY A 114 23.21 -8.84 19.20
C GLY A 114 22.89 -10.33 18.97
N PRO A 115 23.92 -11.19 18.87
CA PRO A 115 23.74 -12.57 18.42
C PRO A 115 22.79 -13.39 19.30
N ARG A 116 22.80 -13.19 20.60
CA ARG A 116 21.95 -13.90 21.55
C ARG A 116 20.46 -13.59 21.39
N PHE A 117 20.10 -12.30 21.37
CA PHE A 117 18.69 -11.89 21.28
C PHE A 117 18.15 -11.97 19.85
N THR A 118 19.00 -11.74 18.85
CA THR A 118 18.61 -11.90 17.45
C THR A 118 18.33 -13.36 17.11
N ARG A 119 19.10 -14.31 17.68
CA ARG A 119 18.82 -15.75 17.55
C ARG A 119 17.44 -16.11 18.11
N ALA A 120 17.14 -15.66 19.33
CA ALA A 120 15.82 -15.89 19.91
C ALA A 120 14.68 -15.26 19.11
N PHE A 121 14.92 -14.10 18.52
CA PHE A 121 13.95 -13.45 17.63
C PHE A 121 13.76 -14.24 16.33
N ARG A 122 14.85 -14.71 15.70
CA ARG A 122 14.83 -15.59 14.53
C ARG A 122 14.00 -16.86 14.79
N ASP A 123 14.20 -17.50 15.94
CA ASP A 123 13.44 -18.71 16.30
C ASP A 123 11.92 -18.45 16.33
N ILE A 124 11.49 -17.26 16.76
CA ILE A 124 10.06 -16.88 16.72
C ILE A 124 9.58 -16.70 15.27
N VAL A 125 10.39 -16.08 14.41
CA VAL A 125 10.06 -15.86 13.00
C VAL A 125 9.94 -17.19 12.25
N GLU A 126 10.93 -18.08 12.40
CA GLU A 126 10.95 -19.41 11.80
C GLU A 126 9.84 -20.32 12.37
N GLY A 127 9.60 -20.22 13.68
CA GLY A 127 8.50 -20.92 14.34
C GLY A 127 7.14 -20.57 13.78
N ARG A 128 6.91 -19.29 13.44
CA ARG A 128 5.69 -18.85 12.77
C ARG A 128 5.51 -19.53 11.40
N VAL A 129 6.59 -19.61 10.62
CA VAL A 129 6.55 -20.28 9.31
C VAL A 129 6.26 -21.77 9.47
N SER A 130 6.96 -22.43 10.38
CA SER A 130 6.76 -23.85 10.67
C SER A 130 5.35 -24.17 11.16
N ILE A 131 4.75 -23.28 11.97
CA ILE A 131 3.34 -23.40 12.41
C ILE A 131 2.37 -23.30 11.24
N LYS A 132 2.60 -22.40 10.29
CA LYS A 132 1.77 -22.29 9.08
C LYS A 132 1.75 -23.58 8.25
N HIS A 133 2.86 -24.30 8.25
CA HIS A 133 3.03 -25.57 7.56
C HIS A 133 2.73 -26.79 8.44
N GLU A 134 2.28 -26.56 9.70
CA GLU A 134 1.97 -27.61 10.69
C GLU A 134 3.14 -28.58 10.94
N ALA A 135 4.37 -28.06 10.83
CA ALA A 135 5.60 -28.82 11.07
C ALA A 135 5.87 -28.95 12.59
N TRP A 136 4.99 -29.67 13.30
CA TRP A 136 4.95 -29.73 14.77
C TRP A 136 6.22 -30.28 15.40
N ASP A 137 6.88 -31.23 14.76
CA ASP A 137 8.14 -31.79 15.24
C ASP A 137 9.23 -30.72 15.35
N ILE A 138 9.28 -29.80 14.37
CA ILE A 138 10.22 -28.69 14.38
C ILE A 138 9.82 -27.67 15.45
N VAL A 139 8.54 -27.28 15.47
CA VAL A 139 8.04 -26.24 16.39
C VAL A 139 8.19 -26.65 17.85
N ASN A 140 8.03 -27.95 18.17
CA ASN A 140 8.20 -28.49 19.53
C ASN A 140 9.64 -28.37 20.07
N THR A 141 10.63 -28.30 19.21
CA THR A 141 12.04 -28.10 19.61
C THR A 141 12.45 -26.63 19.71
N MET A 142 11.67 -25.74 19.11
CA MET A 142 11.98 -24.32 19.10
C MET A 142 11.72 -23.66 20.46
N LEU A 143 12.50 -22.61 20.78
CA LEU A 143 12.37 -21.84 22.02
C LEU A 143 12.37 -22.72 23.29
N ASP A 144 13.19 -23.75 23.32
CA ASP A 144 13.26 -24.72 24.42
C ASP A 144 11.89 -25.36 24.73
N GLY A 145 11.08 -25.66 23.70
CA GLY A 145 9.75 -26.26 23.84
C GLY A 145 8.67 -25.35 24.43
N LYS A 146 8.91 -24.03 24.52
CA LYS A 146 7.93 -23.08 25.10
C LYS A 146 6.63 -22.99 24.31
N LEU A 147 6.65 -23.37 23.03
CA LEU A 147 5.47 -23.36 22.16
C LEU A 147 4.62 -24.63 22.30
N THR A 148 5.13 -25.71 22.88
CA THR A 148 4.46 -27.04 22.98
C THR A 148 3.04 -26.92 23.53
N ARG A 149 2.83 -26.16 24.60
CA ARG A 149 1.48 -25.96 25.19
C ARG A 149 0.47 -25.35 24.24
N TYR A 150 0.92 -24.49 23.33
CA TYR A 150 0.04 -23.85 22.35
C TYR A 150 -0.23 -24.78 21.16
N ILE A 151 0.77 -25.59 20.77
CA ILE A 151 0.63 -26.64 19.76
C ILE A 151 -0.41 -27.66 20.23
N GLN A 152 -0.36 -28.05 21.51
CA GLN A 152 -1.34 -28.99 22.07
C GLN A 152 -2.77 -28.41 21.94
N ARG A 153 -2.97 -27.12 22.18
CA ARG A 153 -4.28 -26.49 22.01
C ARG A 153 -4.75 -26.47 20.54
N VAL A 154 -3.83 -26.42 19.57
CA VAL A 154 -4.18 -26.58 18.14
C VAL A 154 -4.60 -28.03 17.87
N ILE A 155 -3.87 -29.01 18.39
CA ILE A 155 -4.18 -30.45 18.24
C ILE A 155 -5.53 -30.78 18.88
N ASP A 156 -5.81 -30.21 20.05
CA ASP A 156 -7.07 -30.39 20.79
C ASP A 156 -8.26 -29.63 20.16
N GLY A 157 -8.02 -28.82 19.09
CA GLY A 157 -9.05 -28.07 18.38
C GLY A 157 -9.54 -26.82 19.10
N GLU A 158 -8.87 -26.37 20.16
CA GLU A 158 -9.20 -25.13 20.88
C GLU A 158 -8.84 -23.86 20.11
N MET A 159 -7.90 -23.94 19.17
CA MET A 159 -7.48 -22.87 18.28
C MET A 159 -6.96 -23.45 16.95
N THR A 160 -6.86 -22.64 15.92
CA THR A 160 -6.29 -23.04 14.63
C THR A 160 -4.79 -22.76 14.55
N SER A 161 -4.06 -23.48 13.68
CA SER A 161 -2.66 -23.16 13.33
C SER A 161 -2.53 -21.70 12.82
N LYS A 162 -3.54 -21.22 12.11
CA LYS A 162 -3.61 -19.84 11.64
C LYS A 162 -3.70 -18.82 12.79
N ASP A 163 -4.49 -19.12 13.83
CA ASP A 163 -4.62 -18.23 15.01
C ASP A 163 -3.30 -18.14 15.77
N LEU A 164 -2.62 -19.26 15.96
CA LEU A 164 -1.31 -19.29 16.60
C LEU A 164 -0.25 -18.55 15.78
N ALA A 165 -0.20 -18.77 14.46
CA ALA A 165 0.70 -18.06 13.56
C ALA A 165 0.42 -16.54 13.53
N ASN A 166 -0.86 -16.12 13.63
CA ASN A 166 -1.23 -14.70 13.70
C ASN A 166 -0.84 -14.07 15.04
N ALA A 167 -0.95 -14.81 16.15
CA ALA A 167 -0.46 -14.33 17.45
C ALA A 167 1.05 -14.06 17.42
N LEU A 168 1.84 -14.96 16.83
CA LEU A 168 3.28 -14.76 16.65
C LEU A 168 3.57 -13.59 15.69
N LYS A 169 2.82 -13.45 14.60
CA LYS A 169 2.94 -12.28 13.69
C LYS A 169 2.75 -10.97 14.44
N THR A 170 1.76 -10.91 15.33
CA THR A 170 1.51 -9.72 16.15
C THR A 170 2.68 -9.43 17.08
N ALA A 171 3.24 -10.43 17.73
CA ALA A 171 4.42 -10.29 18.59
C ALA A 171 5.65 -9.79 17.80
N ILE A 172 5.94 -10.40 16.65
CA ILE A 172 7.04 -10.02 15.74
C ILE A 172 6.89 -8.57 15.28
N ASN A 173 5.70 -8.17 14.84
CA ASN A 173 5.43 -6.81 14.40
C ASN A 173 5.51 -5.79 15.54
N SER A 174 5.13 -6.20 16.77
CA SER A 174 5.28 -5.35 17.95
C SER A 174 6.75 -5.07 18.27
N VAL A 175 7.61 -6.08 18.17
CA VAL A 175 9.07 -5.89 18.34
C VAL A 175 9.60 -4.89 17.32
N TYR A 176 9.26 -5.06 16.05
CA TYR A 176 9.62 -4.12 15.00
C TYR A 176 9.14 -2.68 15.30
N GLY A 177 7.86 -2.51 15.62
CA GLY A 177 7.30 -1.20 15.96
C GLY A 177 7.97 -0.54 17.17
N LEU A 178 8.44 -1.33 18.13
CA LEU A 178 9.14 -0.85 19.31
C LEU A 178 10.56 -0.33 19.01
N THR A 179 11.21 -0.80 17.94
CA THR A 179 12.56 -0.31 17.56
C THR A 179 12.56 1.16 17.18
N SER A 180 11.46 1.66 16.62
CA SER A 180 11.29 3.05 16.16
C SER A 180 10.34 3.88 17.03
N ALA A 181 9.76 3.32 18.10
CA ALA A 181 8.83 4.02 18.96
C ALA A 181 9.45 5.24 19.64
N SER A 182 8.68 6.32 19.80
CA SER A 182 9.15 7.57 20.43
C SER A 182 9.34 7.48 21.94
N PHE A 183 8.74 6.48 22.60
CA PHE A 183 8.84 6.25 24.04
C PHE A 183 9.94 5.26 24.38
N ASP A 184 10.48 5.36 25.61
CA ASP A 184 11.52 4.44 26.12
C ASP A 184 10.99 3.02 26.26
N ASN A 185 11.69 2.06 25.65
CA ASN A 185 11.35 0.64 25.71
C ASN A 185 12.61 -0.24 25.48
N PRO A 186 12.55 -1.56 25.78
CA PRO A 186 13.71 -2.45 25.70
C PRO A 186 14.32 -2.61 24.30
N PHE A 187 13.58 -2.36 23.23
CA PHE A 187 14.02 -2.58 21.85
C PHE A 187 14.48 -1.30 21.16
N ARG A 188 14.28 -0.14 21.78
CA ARG A 188 14.72 1.14 21.21
C ARG A 188 16.17 1.42 21.55
N ASP A 189 16.95 1.77 20.53
CA ASP A 189 18.27 2.38 20.71
C ASP A 189 18.25 3.83 20.22
N PRO A 190 18.57 4.83 21.07
CA PRO A 190 18.60 6.23 20.66
C PRO A 190 19.56 6.54 19.51
N ARG A 191 20.54 5.68 19.26
CA ARG A 191 21.47 5.81 18.14
C ARG A 191 20.84 5.42 16.81
N ASN A 192 19.75 4.66 16.82
CA ASN A 192 19.00 4.26 15.62
C ASN A 192 17.92 5.32 15.31
N VAL A 193 18.36 6.46 14.76
CA VAL A 193 17.50 7.65 14.56
C VAL A 193 16.69 7.61 13.27
N ASP A 194 17.05 6.76 12.31
CA ASP A 194 16.48 6.70 10.97
C ASP A 194 15.67 5.44 10.68
N ASN A 195 15.25 4.70 11.71
CA ASN A 195 14.48 3.46 11.58
C ASN A 195 15.14 2.45 10.63
N ILE A 196 16.35 2.03 10.97
CA ILE A 196 17.21 1.12 10.17
C ILE A 196 16.46 -0.13 9.64
N VAL A 197 15.51 -0.67 10.39
CA VAL A 197 14.76 -1.88 10.01
C VAL A 197 13.91 -1.64 8.75
N ALA A 198 13.15 -0.56 8.73
CA ALA A 198 12.34 -0.20 7.55
C ALA A 198 13.20 0.35 6.42
N LYS A 199 14.18 1.20 6.75
CA LYS A 199 15.06 1.84 5.75
C LYS A 199 15.89 0.83 5.00
N ARG A 200 16.47 -0.17 5.68
CA ARG A 200 17.24 -1.23 5.01
C ARG A 200 16.43 -1.93 3.92
N GLY A 201 15.20 -2.32 4.21
CA GLY A 201 14.31 -2.92 3.23
C GLY A 201 13.97 -1.98 2.07
N ALA A 202 13.70 -0.71 2.36
CA ALA A 202 13.42 0.30 1.34
C ALA A 202 14.60 0.55 0.39
N LEU A 203 15.83 0.68 0.93
CA LEU A 203 17.03 0.87 0.12
C LEU A 203 17.32 -0.36 -0.75
N PHE A 204 17.15 -1.55 -0.19
CA PHE A 204 17.23 -2.80 -0.95
C PHE A 204 16.24 -2.83 -2.12
N MET A 205 14.98 -2.45 -1.90
CA MET A 205 13.96 -2.45 -2.97
C MET A 205 14.27 -1.44 -4.08
N ILE A 206 14.90 -0.31 -3.76
CA ILE A 206 15.37 0.66 -4.75
C ILE A 206 16.50 0.05 -5.59
N ASP A 207 17.47 -0.60 -4.96
CA ASP A 207 18.56 -1.27 -5.68
C ASP A 207 18.03 -2.41 -6.55
N LEU A 208 17.12 -3.23 -6.02
CA LEU A 208 16.48 -4.31 -6.78
C LEU A 208 15.74 -3.76 -8.01
N LYS A 209 14.96 -2.67 -7.84
CA LYS A 209 14.29 -2.00 -8.96
C LYS A 209 15.28 -1.65 -10.07
N ASN A 210 16.35 -0.96 -9.70
CA ASN A 210 17.35 -0.51 -10.66
C ASN A 210 18.03 -1.70 -11.38
N GLU A 211 18.32 -2.77 -10.66
CA GLU A 211 18.91 -3.98 -11.24
C GLU A 211 17.96 -4.73 -12.19
N VAL A 212 16.64 -4.73 -11.90
CA VAL A 212 15.61 -5.29 -12.80
C VAL A 212 15.52 -4.43 -14.08
N LEU A 213 15.46 -3.10 -13.93
CA LEU A 213 15.42 -2.16 -15.07
C LEU A 213 16.66 -2.29 -15.98
N LYS A 214 17.87 -2.42 -15.40
CA LYS A 214 19.13 -2.64 -16.16
C LYS A 214 19.12 -3.91 -17.01
N ARG A 215 18.32 -4.90 -16.60
CA ARG A 215 18.13 -6.16 -17.36
C ARG A 215 17.05 -6.07 -18.44
N GLY A 216 16.52 -4.87 -18.68
CA GLY A 216 15.52 -4.62 -19.72
C GLY A 216 14.08 -4.97 -19.33
N PHE A 217 13.80 -5.28 -18.06
CA PHE A 217 12.45 -5.53 -17.58
C PHE A 217 11.84 -4.28 -16.99
N GLN A 218 10.51 -4.13 -17.13
CA GLN A 218 9.75 -3.09 -16.45
C GLN A 218 9.46 -3.47 -15.00
N VAL A 219 9.32 -2.47 -14.14
CA VAL A 219 8.81 -2.63 -12.77
C VAL A 219 7.52 -1.83 -12.69
N ALA A 220 6.39 -2.53 -12.72
CA ALA A 220 5.08 -1.88 -12.68
C ALA A 220 4.75 -1.34 -11.28
N HIS A 221 5.08 -2.10 -10.23
CA HIS A 221 4.69 -1.73 -8.87
C HIS A 221 5.66 -2.29 -7.83
N ILE A 222 6.02 -1.44 -6.87
CA ILE A 222 6.67 -1.84 -5.63
C ILE A 222 5.81 -1.34 -4.47
N LYS A 223 5.62 -2.18 -3.47
CA LYS A 223 4.93 -1.79 -2.24
C LYS A 223 5.57 -2.48 -1.06
N THR A 224 6.41 -1.76 -0.34
CA THR A 224 7.17 -2.19 0.84
C THR A 224 8.06 -3.40 0.59
N ASP A 225 7.51 -4.59 0.54
CA ASP A 225 8.15 -5.91 0.46
C ASP A 225 7.84 -6.69 -0.82
N SER A 226 7.03 -6.14 -1.70
CA SER A 226 6.64 -6.79 -2.96
C SER A 226 7.05 -6.01 -4.19
N ILE A 227 7.43 -6.73 -5.25
CA ILE A 227 7.70 -6.20 -6.59
C ILE A 227 6.83 -6.91 -7.62
N LYS A 228 6.29 -6.15 -8.57
CA LYS A 228 5.49 -6.66 -9.68
C LYS A 228 6.19 -6.35 -10.99
N ILE A 229 6.54 -7.41 -11.72
CA ILE A 229 7.32 -7.36 -12.94
C ILE A 229 6.45 -7.87 -14.08
N PRO A 230 6.05 -7.02 -15.05
CA PRO A 230 5.38 -7.45 -16.27
C PRO A 230 6.28 -8.33 -17.14
N ASP A 231 5.68 -9.24 -17.88
CA ASP A 231 6.34 -10.18 -18.80
C ASP A 231 7.56 -10.88 -18.21
N ALA A 232 7.48 -11.20 -16.92
CA ALA A 232 8.58 -11.80 -16.19
C ALA A 232 8.90 -13.20 -16.68
N THR A 233 10.17 -13.43 -17.04
CA THR A 233 10.68 -14.74 -17.40
C THR A 233 11.17 -15.51 -16.17
N PRO A 234 11.35 -16.85 -16.25
CA PRO A 234 11.97 -17.61 -15.16
C PRO A 234 13.32 -17.07 -14.71
N GLU A 235 14.12 -16.53 -15.64
CA GLU A 235 15.46 -16.00 -15.38
C GLU A 235 15.41 -14.74 -14.52
N ILE A 236 14.49 -13.79 -14.80
CA ILE A 236 14.38 -12.58 -13.98
C ILE A 236 13.81 -12.92 -12.59
N ILE A 237 12.87 -13.88 -12.51
CA ILE A 237 12.35 -14.36 -11.23
C ILE A 237 13.46 -14.94 -10.37
N GLN A 238 14.28 -15.84 -10.96
CA GLN A 238 15.42 -16.42 -10.25
C GLN A 238 16.43 -15.36 -9.84
N PHE A 239 16.73 -14.39 -10.73
CA PHE A 239 17.59 -13.25 -10.39
C PHE A 239 17.11 -12.49 -9.17
N VAL A 240 15.79 -12.16 -9.08
CA VAL A 240 15.22 -11.45 -7.93
C VAL A 240 15.38 -12.27 -6.64
N MET A 241 15.14 -13.58 -6.70
CA MET A 241 15.35 -14.48 -5.57
C MET A 241 16.80 -14.48 -5.09
N ASP A 242 17.75 -14.69 -6.01
CA ASP A 242 19.18 -14.73 -5.69
C ASP A 242 19.69 -13.36 -5.18
N PHE A 243 19.21 -12.27 -5.77
CA PHE A 243 19.55 -10.92 -5.32
C PHE A 243 19.06 -10.66 -3.90
N GLY A 244 17.84 -11.11 -3.56
CA GLY A 244 17.30 -11.02 -2.20
C GLY A 244 18.16 -11.76 -1.18
N GLU A 245 18.54 -12.99 -1.48
CA GLU A 245 19.36 -13.82 -0.57
C GLU A 245 20.73 -13.22 -0.26
N ARG A 246 21.31 -12.46 -1.19
CA ARG A 246 22.58 -11.71 -0.97
C ARG A 246 22.43 -10.60 0.07
N TYR A 247 21.20 -10.20 0.39
CA TYR A 247 20.87 -9.21 1.41
C TYR A 247 20.19 -9.83 2.64
N GLY A 248 20.07 -11.16 2.69
CA GLY A 248 19.41 -11.88 3.78
C GLY A 248 17.88 -11.88 3.67
N TYR A 249 17.33 -11.62 2.49
CA TYR A 249 15.89 -11.69 2.19
C TYR A 249 15.56 -12.92 1.35
N SER A 250 14.43 -13.53 1.63
CA SER A 250 13.88 -14.64 0.84
C SER A 250 12.61 -14.17 0.13
N PHE A 251 12.63 -14.20 -1.20
CA PHE A 251 11.46 -13.94 -2.02
C PHE A 251 10.66 -15.21 -2.28
N GLU A 252 9.34 -15.06 -2.25
CA GLU A 252 8.40 -16.05 -2.75
C GLU A 252 7.77 -15.53 -4.05
N HIS A 253 7.68 -16.36 -5.07
CA HIS A 253 6.83 -16.10 -6.23
C HIS A 253 5.40 -16.39 -5.82
N GLU A 254 4.72 -15.37 -5.27
CA GLU A 254 3.41 -15.51 -4.67
C GLU A 254 2.31 -15.73 -5.70
N ALA A 255 2.36 -14.99 -6.80
CA ALA A 255 1.37 -15.07 -7.86
C ALA A 255 1.93 -14.66 -9.23
N THR A 256 1.26 -15.10 -10.29
CA THR A 256 1.32 -14.49 -11.62
C THR A 256 -0.07 -14.04 -12.01
N TYR A 257 -0.17 -12.79 -12.43
CA TYR A 257 -1.40 -12.25 -13.00
C TYR A 257 -1.35 -12.36 -14.53
N ASP A 258 -2.43 -12.85 -15.12
CA ASP A 258 -2.59 -12.86 -16.56
C ASP A 258 -2.61 -11.42 -17.09
N ARG A 259 -3.33 -10.55 -16.39
CA ARG A 259 -3.43 -9.12 -16.66
C ARG A 259 -3.67 -8.31 -15.39
N MET A 260 -3.18 -7.08 -15.37
CA MET A 260 -3.31 -6.16 -14.25
C MET A 260 -3.47 -4.72 -14.75
N THR A 261 -4.43 -3.99 -14.22
CA THR A 261 -4.50 -2.53 -14.36
C THR A 261 -4.11 -1.88 -13.06
N LEU A 262 -3.02 -1.13 -13.08
CA LEU A 262 -2.52 -0.35 -11.95
C LEU A 262 -2.93 1.11 -12.14
N VAL A 263 -3.66 1.65 -11.17
CA VAL A 263 -4.12 3.05 -11.19
C VAL A 263 -3.16 3.96 -10.40
N ASN A 264 -2.68 3.47 -9.27
CA ASN A 264 -1.68 4.13 -8.41
C ASN A 264 -1.11 3.12 -7.40
N ASP A 265 -0.20 3.57 -6.51
CA ASP A 265 0.48 2.73 -5.51
C ASP A 265 -0.45 1.93 -4.59
N ALA A 266 -1.73 2.29 -4.50
CA ALA A 266 -2.70 1.68 -3.60
C ALA A 266 -3.87 0.99 -4.32
N VAL A 267 -4.06 1.24 -5.63
CA VAL A 267 -5.25 0.81 -6.37
C VAL A 267 -4.86 0.05 -7.62
N TYR A 268 -5.21 -1.22 -7.66
CA TYR A 268 -5.12 -2.06 -8.86
C TYR A 268 -6.20 -3.14 -8.89
N ILE A 269 -6.44 -3.68 -10.05
CA ILE A 269 -7.25 -4.87 -10.33
C ILE A 269 -6.45 -5.83 -11.20
N ALA A 270 -6.47 -7.13 -10.88
CA ALA A 270 -5.72 -8.13 -11.62
C ALA A 270 -6.47 -9.46 -11.71
N LYS A 271 -6.28 -10.17 -12.82
CA LYS A 271 -6.77 -11.53 -13.05
C LYS A 271 -5.62 -12.51 -12.85
N TYR A 272 -5.81 -13.52 -12.02
CA TYR A 272 -4.80 -14.56 -11.86
C TYR A 272 -4.65 -15.38 -13.14
N LYS A 273 -3.41 -15.70 -13.50
CA LYS A 273 -3.10 -16.66 -14.55
C LYS A 273 -3.50 -18.07 -14.11
N SER A 274 -3.94 -18.91 -15.04
CA SER A 274 -4.34 -20.28 -14.70
C SER A 274 -3.14 -21.10 -14.17
N ALA A 275 -3.44 -22.13 -13.37
CA ALA A 275 -2.43 -23.02 -12.84
C ALA A 275 -1.66 -23.76 -13.95
N GLU A 276 -2.37 -24.17 -15.02
CA GLU A 276 -1.84 -24.88 -16.17
C GLU A 276 -0.85 -24.00 -16.95
N GLU A 277 -1.20 -22.73 -17.15
CA GLU A 277 -0.32 -21.77 -17.83
C GLU A 277 0.92 -21.45 -16.99
N CYS A 278 0.78 -21.28 -15.68
CA CYS A 278 1.92 -21.10 -14.78
C CYS A 278 2.85 -22.31 -14.82
N GLN A 279 2.30 -23.54 -14.77
CA GLN A 279 3.08 -24.77 -14.87
C GLN A 279 3.85 -24.83 -16.20
N LYS A 280 3.23 -24.41 -17.29
CA LYS A 280 3.88 -24.36 -18.60
C LYS A 280 5.00 -23.32 -18.68
N MET A 281 4.78 -22.13 -18.09
CA MET A 281 5.75 -21.02 -18.14
C MET A 281 6.96 -21.25 -17.24
N TYR A 282 6.73 -21.73 -16.02
CA TYR A 282 7.74 -21.74 -14.97
C TYR A 282 8.17 -23.14 -14.54
N GLY A 283 7.44 -24.20 -14.93
CA GLY A 283 7.65 -25.55 -14.41
C GLY A 283 7.09 -25.77 -13.01
N TYR A 284 6.43 -24.76 -12.42
CA TYR A 284 5.75 -24.82 -11.13
C TYR A 284 4.54 -23.88 -11.11
N ILE A 285 3.73 -23.97 -10.06
CA ILE A 285 2.54 -23.10 -9.87
C ILE A 285 2.78 -22.23 -8.64
N PRO A 286 2.78 -20.88 -8.75
CA PRO A 286 2.85 -19.98 -7.60
C PRO A 286 1.71 -20.24 -6.61
N GLY A 287 1.95 -19.92 -5.32
CA GLY A 287 1.06 -20.31 -4.22
C GLY A 287 -0.39 -19.85 -4.38
N ASP A 288 -0.59 -18.60 -4.75
CA ASP A 288 -1.93 -18.04 -4.93
C ASP A 288 -2.63 -18.53 -6.21
N ASN A 289 -1.88 -18.81 -7.28
CA ASN A 289 -2.44 -19.38 -8.50
C ASN A 289 -3.00 -20.80 -8.30
N LYS A 290 -2.41 -21.59 -7.37
CA LYS A 290 -2.98 -22.89 -6.97
C LYS A 290 -4.37 -22.75 -6.35
N LYS A 291 -4.57 -21.69 -5.54
CA LYS A 291 -5.80 -21.49 -4.77
C LYS A 291 -6.89 -20.77 -5.57
N LYS A 292 -6.50 -19.82 -6.43
CA LYS A 292 -7.41 -18.84 -7.02
C LYS A 292 -7.50 -18.93 -8.54
N GLY A 293 -6.64 -19.64 -9.21
CA GLY A 293 -6.44 -19.71 -10.67
C GLY A 293 -7.58 -19.18 -11.54
N GLY A 294 -7.33 -18.21 -12.37
CA GLY A 294 -8.30 -17.55 -13.24
C GLY A 294 -9.26 -16.55 -12.56
N LYS A 295 -9.23 -16.43 -11.22
CA LYS A 295 -10.06 -15.48 -10.46
C LYS A 295 -9.39 -14.12 -10.38
N TRP A 296 -10.20 -13.11 -10.01
CA TRP A 296 -9.78 -11.73 -9.87
C TRP A 296 -9.32 -11.40 -8.45
N THR A 297 -8.41 -10.44 -8.34
CA THR A 297 -8.02 -9.81 -7.09
C THR A 297 -7.93 -8.30 -7.27
N ALA A 298 -8.27 -7.54 -6.23
CA ALA A 298 -8.26 -6.09 -6.26
C ALA A 298 -7.68 -5.51 -4.97
N THR A 299 -7.08 -4.33 -5.09
CA THR A 299 -6.76 -3.44 -3.97
C THR A 299 -7.35 -2.07 -4.21
N GLY A 300 -7.61 -1.34 -3.11
CA GLY A 300 -8.27 -0.03 -3.17
C GLY A 300 -9.79 -0.14 -3.21
N THR A 301 -10.45 0.84 -2.58
CA THR A 301 -11.89 0.83 -2.36
C THR A 301 -12.68 0.77 -3.66
N GLN A 302 -12.20 1.42 -4.73
CA GLN A 302 -12.92 1.50 -6.01
C GLN A 302 -13.26 0.13 -6.61
N PHE A 303 -12.30 -0.81 -6.59
CA PHE A 303 -12.48 -2.14 -7.17
C PHE A 303 -12.88 -3.21 -6.15
N GLN A 304 -12.73 -2.93 -4.85
CA GLN A 304 -13.07 -3.88 -3.78
C GLN A 304 -14.54 -3.81 -3.34
N ILE A 305 -15.32 -2.81 -3.78
CA ILE A 305 -16.75 -2.77 -3.51
C ILE A 305 -17.39 -4.03 -4.07
N PRO A 306 -18.05 -4.87 -3.27
CA PRO A 306 -18.51 -6.19 -3.72
C PRO A 306 -19.43 -6.14 -4.94
N TYR A 307 -20.30 -5.14 -5.02
CA TYR A 307 -21.17 -4.94 -6.17
C TYR A 307 -20.37 -4.71 -7.46
N VAL A 308 -19.40 -3.77 -7.43
CA VAL A 308 -18.54 -3.44 -8.56
C VAL A 308 -17.70 -4.65 -8.96
N PHE A 309 -17.07 -5.29 -7.98
CA PHE A 309 -16.21 -6.46 -8.20
C PHE A 309 -16.97 -7.62 -8.87
N LYS A 310 -18.15 -7.94 -8.35
CA LYS A 310 -19.00 -9.00 -8.92
C LYS A 310 -19.57 -8.62 -10.29
N LYS A 311 -20.00 -7.38 -10.45
CA LYS A 311 -20.60 -6.92 -11.70
C LYS A 311 -19.61 -6.95 -12.88
N LEU A 312 -18.37 -6.50 -12.65
CA LEU A 312 -17.38 -6.32 -13.71
C LEU A 312 -16.44 -7.53 -13.86
N PHE A 313 -16.02 -8.16 -12.77
CA PHE A 313 -14.89 -9.09 -12.80
C PHE A 313 -15.28 -10.54 -12.51
N SER A 314 -15.78 -10.86 -11.32
CA SER A 314 -16.12 -12.25 -10.99
C SER A 314 -17.41 -12.74 -11.64
N ARG A 315 -18.27 -11.84 -12.10
CA ARG A 315 -19.58 -12.13 -12.75
C ARG A 315 -20.48 -13.03 -11.90
N GLU A 316 -20.30 -13.00 -10.60
CA GLU A 316 -21.14 -13.71 -9.66
C GLU A 316 -22.48 -13.00 -9.47
N LYS A 317 -23.50 -13.75 -9.02
CA LYS A 317 -24.81 -13.17 -8.71
C LYS A 317 -24.67 -12.17 -7.55
N ILE A 318 -25.18 -10.96 -7.76
CA ILE A 318 -25.24 -9.93 -6.74
C ILE A 318 -26.29 -10.29 -5.69
N ALA A 319 -25.88 -10.36 -4.45
CA ALA A 319 -26.71 -10.59 -3.28
C ALA A 319 -26.96 -9.29 -2.51
N PHE A 320 -27.91 -9.28 -1.58
CA PHE A 320 -28.19 -8.13 -0.72
C PHE A 320 -26.95 -7.61 0.00
N GLY A 321 -26.12 -8.51 0.56
CA GLY A 321 -24.88 -8.13 1.27
C GLY A 321 -23.86 -7.38 0.41
N ASP A 322 -23.89 -7.55 -0.91
CA ASP A 322 -22.99 -6.86 -1.84
C ASP A 322 -23.37 -5.39 -2.04
N MET A 323 -24.60 -5.04 -1.64
CA MET A 323 -25.14 -3.67 -1.63
C MET A 323 -25.07 -3.03 -0.24
N CYS A 324 -24.41 -3.65 0.71
CA CYS A 324 -24.25 -3.14 2.07
C CYS A 324 -22.83 -2.60 2.26
N GLU A 325 -22.72 -1.30 2.54
CA GLU A 325 -21.44 -0.65 2.79
C GLU A 325 -21.21 -0.42 4.29
N THR A 326 -20.03 -0.80 4.77
CA THR A 326 -19.61 -0.46 6.13
C THR A 326 -19.07 0.96 6.16
N LYS A 327 -19.70 1.81 6.95
CA LYS A 327 -19.23 3.18 7.23
C LYS A 327 -18.76 3.27 8.68
N SER A 328 -17.60 3.88 8.89
CA SER A 328 -17.01 4.06 10.22
C SER A 328 -16.44 5.45 10.38
N VAL A 329 -16.48 5.98 11.60
CA VAL A 329 -15.90 7.26 11.97
C VAL A 329 -15.21 7.17 13.32
N SER A 330 -14.28 8.07 13.58
CA SER A 330 -13.60 8.16 14.88
C SER A 330 -14.50 8.71 16.00
N SER A 331 -15.46 9.58 15.65
CA SER A 331 -16.42 10.20 16.57
C SER A 331 -17.70 9.38 16.69
N SER A 332 -18.79 9.88 16.11
CA SER A 332 -20.11 9.24 16.14
C SER A 332 -20.84 9.41 14.83
N LEU A 333 -21.50 8.35 14.35
CA LEU A 333 -22.40 8.35 13.20
C LEU A 333 -23.83 8.60 13.64
N TYR A 334 -24.55 9.34 12.81
CA TYR A 334 -25.96 9.63 12.93
C TYR A 334 -26.64 9.47 11.56
N LEU A 335 -27.90 9.08 11.58
CA LEU A 335 -28.81 9.23 10.45
C LEU A 335 -29.73 10.42 10.72
N ASP A 336 -29.68 11.41 9.83
CA ASP A 336 -30.65 12.51 9.84
C ASP A 336 -31.87 12.12 9.03
N LEU A 337 -32.91 11.71 9.73
CA LEU A 337 -34.18 11.23 9.17
C LEU A 337 -35.08 12.41 8.75
N ASN A 338 -34.60 13.26 7.88
CA ASN A 338 -35.18 14.53 7.50
C ASN A 338 -36.04 14.49 6.22
N GLU A 339 -36.34 13.32 5.66
CA GLU A 339 -37.01 13.18 4.36
C GLU A 339 -38.37 13.90 4.30
N ASN A 340 -39.13 13.89 5.41
CA ASN A 340 -40.44 14.49 5.50
C ASN A 340 -40.48 15.76 6.40
N LEU A 341 -39.29 16.31 6.70
CA LEU A 341 -39.17 17.55 7.49
C LEU A 341 -39.02 18.77 6.56
N PRO A 342 -39.25 19.99 7.09
CA PRO A 342 -39.04 21.20 6.32
C PRO A 342 -37.60 21.29 5.75
N ASP A 343 -37.46 21.75 4.51
CA ASP A 343 -36.15 22.08 3.93
C ASP A 343 -35.64 23.39 4.55
N VAL A 344 -34.58 23.30 5.30
CA VAL A 344 -33.90 24.40 5.99
C VAL A 344 -32.54 24.77 5.38
N SER A 345 -32.26 24.30 4.17
CA SER A 345 -30.98 24.52 3.49
C SER A 345 -30.66 26.01 3.29
N LYS A 346 -31.65 26.86 3.21
CA LYS A 346 -31.48 28.32 3.08
C LYS A 346 -31.01 28.92 4.39
N GLU A 347 -31.68 28.55 5.48
CA GLU A 347 -31.38 29.01 6.83
C GLU A 347 -29.99 28.51 7.30
N GLU A 348 -29.63 27.28 6.95
CA GLU A 348 -28.27 26.73 7.20
C GLU A 348 -27.17 27.54 6.48
N LYS A 349 -27.39 27.90 5.22
CA LYS A 349 -26.46 28.74 4.45
C LYS A 349 -26.32 30.12 5.06
N GLU A 350 -27.44 30.73 5.48
CA GLU A 350 -27.47 32.04 6.13
C GLU A 350 -26.70 31.99 7.46
N PHE A 351 -26.96 30.96 8.28
CA PHE A 351 -26.29 30.73 9.55
C PHE A 351 -24.77 30.51 9.35
N SER A 352 -24.38 29.67 8.40
CA SER A 352 -22.97 29.40 8.07
C SER A 352 -22.24 30.65 7.60
N LYS A 353 -22.92 31.51 6.81
CA LYS A 353 -22.37 32.79 6.41
C LYS A 353 -22.20 33.72 7.59
N ALA A 354 -23.21 33.84 8.45
CA ALA A 354 -23.13 34.69 9.65
C ALA A 354 -22.02 34.24 10.59
N GLU A 355 -21.85 32.91 10.79
CA GLU A 355 -20.74 32.35 11.58
C GLU A 355 -19.37 32.70 10.98
N SER A 356 -19.23 32.62 9.65
CA SER A 356 -17.99 33.00 8.97
C SER A 356 -17.70 34.50 9.11
N ASP A 357 -18.71 35.35 8.94
CA ASP A 357 -18.57 36.80 9.04
C ASP A 357 -18.27 37.23 10.48
N TYR A 358 -18.86 36.57 11.47
CA TYR A 358 -18.54 36.78 12.89
C TYR A 358 -17.08 36.42 13.21
N LYS A 359 -16.61 35.25 12.75
CA LYS A 359 -15.20 34.83 12.94
C LYS A 359 -14.19 35.78 12.31
N LYS A 360 -14.60 36.49 11.25
CA LYS A 360 -13.79 37.52 10.59
C LYS A 360 -13.90 38.91 11.24
N GLY A 361 -14.69 39.04 12.31
CA GLY A 361 -14.93 40.32 12.97
C GLY A 361 -15.81 41.30 12.19
N LEU A 362 -16.56 40.81 11.20
CA LEU A 362 -17.47 41.61 10.38
C LEU A 362 -18.86 41.80 11.01
N LEU A 363 -19.18 41.00 12.04
CA LEU A 363 -20.42 41.10 12.80
C LEU A 363 -20.13 41.33 14.28
N SER A 364 -20.96 42.14 14.95
CA SER A 364 -20.89 42.31 16.40
C SER A 364 -21.50 41.09 17.12
N ASP A 365 -21.10 40.89 18.41
CA ASP A 365 -21.62 39.83 19.26
C ASP A 365 -23.16 39.85 19.33
N THR A 366 -23.72 41.04 19.57
CA THR A 366 -25.18 41.24 19.68
C THR A 366 -25.90 40.89 18.36
N THR A 367 -25.31 41.23 17.22
CA THR A 367 -25.89 40.90 15.91
C THR A 367 -25.84 39.41 15.66
N PHE A 368 -24.70 38.76 15.94
CA PHE A 368 -24.54 37.33 15.77
C PHE A 368 -25.46 36.54 16.69
N GLU A 369 -25.59 36.92 17.99
CA GLU A 369 -26.53 36.30 18.94
C GLU A 369 -27.97 36.40 18.46
N SER A 370 -28.39 37.56 17.93
CA SER A 370 -29.74 37.73 17.37
C SER A 370 -29.99 36.79 16.19
N ILE A 371 -29.01 36.62 15.29
CA ILE A 371 -29.10 35.68 14.17
C ILE A 371 -29.22 34.23 14.68
N CYS A 372 -28.42 33.85 15.67
CA CYS A 372 -28.48 32.53 16.27
C CYS A 372 -29.86 32.26 16.91
N GLN A 373 -30.39 33.19 17.68
CA GLN A 373 -31.70 33.06 18.33
C GLN A 373 -32.85 32.88 17.32
N ASN A 374 -32.76 33.49 16.15
CA ASN A 374 -33.80 33.40 15.13
C ASN A 374 -33.65 32.14 14.24
N LEU A 375 -32.45 31.80 13.81
CA LEU A 375 -32.24 30.72 12.84
C LEU A 375 -32.12 29.34 13.48
N THR A 376 -31.51 29.20 14.66
CA THR A 376 -31.31 27.90 15.29
C THR A 376 -32.59 27.11 15.48
N PRO A 377 -33.69 27.69 16.04
CA PRO A 377 -34.96 26.95 16.23
C PRO A 377 -35.64 26.54 14.91
N VAL A 378 -35.35 27.25 13.82
CA VAL A 378 -35.88 26.91 12.48
C VAL A 378 -35.05 25.76 11.89
N ILE A 379 -33.73 25.84 11.97
CA ILE A 379 -32.81 24.80 11.48
C ILE A 379 -33.09 23.48 12.20
N GLU A 380 -33.24 23.50 13.53
CA GLU A 380 -33.51 22.29 14.31
C GLU A 380 -34.77 21.54 13.87
N LYS A 381 -35.81 22.23 13.39
CA LYS A 381 -37.03 21.59 12.87
C LYS A 381 -36.83 20.85 11.54
N GLY A 382 -35.75 21.13 10.83
CA GLY A 382 -35.39 20.48 9.58
C GLY A 382 -34.62 19.19 9.76
N HIS A 383 -34.23 18.82 11.00
CA HIS A 383 -33.38 17.68 11.28
C HIS A 383 -33.98 16.72 12.32
N ASN A 384 -33.69 15.43 12.16
CA ASN A 384 -34.03 14.39 13.14
C ASN A 384 -32.86 13.38 13.21
N TYR A 385 -31.86 13.71 14.02
CA TYR A 385 -30.65 12.92 14.18
C TYR A 385 -30.86 11.68 15.05
N ARG A 386 -30.79 10.51 14.46
CA ARG A 386 -30.76 9.23 15.16
C ARG A 386 -29.32 8.77 15.33
N PHE A 387 -28.87 8.56 16.56
CA PHE A 387 -27.55 8.04 16.88
C PHE A 387 -27.40 6.57 16.44
N ILE A 388 -26.28 6.25 15.80
CA ILE A 388 -25.94 4.89 15.31
C ILE A 388 -24.79 4.28 16.14
N GLY A 389 -23.75 5.04 16.41
CA GLY A 389 -22.52 4.56 17.04
C GLY A 389 -21.28 5.01 16.25
N LYS A 390 -20.22 4.21 16.27
CA LYS A 390 -18.97 4.52 15.51
C LYS A 390 -18.88 3.81 14.18
N VAL A 391 -19.65 2.75 14.00
CA VAL A 391 -19.64 1.91 12.79
C VAL A 391 -21.05 1.39 12.57
N GLY A 392 -21.44 1.29 11.31
CA GLY A 392 -22.69 0.68 10.88
C GLY A 392 -22.57 0.18 9.44
N GLN A 393 -23.53 -0.66 9.05
CA GLN A 393 -23.65 -1.19 7.70
C GLN A 393 -24.92 -0.64 7.06
N PHE A 394 -24.80 -0.03 5.89
CA PHE A 394 -25.87 0.76 5.26
C PHE A 394 -25.99 0.43 3.78
N CYS A 395 -27.20 0.61 3.24
CA CYS A 395 -27.42 0.67 1.80
C CYS A 395 -27.93 2.05 1.39
N PRO A 396 -27.58 2.55 0.20
CA PRO A 396 -28.20 3.75 -0.38
C PRO A 396 -29.65 3.43 -0.75
N MET A 397 -30.55 4.37 -0.48
CA MET A 397 -31.98 4.19 -0.68
C MET A 397 -32.55 5.27 -1.61
N LYS A 398 -33.54 4.90 -2.38
CA LYS A 398 -34.38 5.85 -3.13
C LYS A 398 -35.16 6.74 -2.17
N ASP A 399 -35.57 7.90 -2.64
CA ASP A 399 -36.49 8.77 -1.89
C ASP A 399 -37.83 8.08 -1.64
N GLY A 400 -38.49 8.43 -0.55
CA GLY A 400 -39.81 7.91 -0.17
C GLY A 400 -39.76 6.62 0.68
N TYR A 401 -38.59 6.13 1.05
CA TYR A 401 -38.45 4.90 1.85
C TYR A 401 -38.15 5.16 3.33
N GLY A 402 -38.06 6.44 3.74
CA GLY A 402 -37.81 6.84 5.14
C GLY A 402 -36.31 6.71 5.51
N ALA A 403 -35.45 6.82 4.54
CA ALA A 403 -34.01 6.82 4.72
C ALA A 403 -33.49 8.20 5.16
N GLY A 404 -32.28 8.24 5.75
CA GLY A 404 -31.67 9.45 6.27
C GLY A 404 -30.35 9.83 5.58
N LEU A 405 -29.91 11.07 5.81
CA LEU A 405 -28.57 11.51 5.46
C LEU A 405 -27.58 10.95 6.48
N LEU A 406 -26.51 10.31 6.03
CA LEU A 406 -25.51 9.74 6.94
C LEU A 406 -24.51 10.82 7.35
N MET A 407 -24.51 11.16 8.63
CA MET A 407 -23.79 12.27 9.21
C MET A 407 -22.77 11.78 10.24
N ARG A 408 -21.65 12.49 10.35
CA ARG A 408 -20.69 12.36 11.45
C ARG A 408 -20.73 13.61 12.32
N GLU A 409 -20.71 13.44 13.62
CA GLU A 409 -20.58 14.56 14.54
C GLU A 409 -19.10 14.87 14.77
N LYS A 410 -18.75 16.15 14.80
CA LYS A 410 -17.47 16.68 15.20
C LYS A 410 -17.65 18.05 15.84
N ASP A 411 -17.18 18.20 17.08
CA ASP A 411 -17.23 19.46 17.84
C ASP A 411 -18.65 20.06 17.91
N GLY A 412 -19.66 19.21 18.12
CA GLY A 412 -21.07 19.60 18.21
C GLY A 412 -21.74 19.94 16.87
N LYS A 413 -21.06 19.72 15.74
CA LYS A 413 -21.58 19.96 14.39
C LYS A 413 -21.68 18.65 13.59
N TYR A 414 -22.66 18.61 12.70
CA TYR A 414 -22.91 17.47 11.83
C TYR A 414 -22.38 17.71 10.42
N TYR A 415 -21.68 16.74 9.88
CA TYR A 415 -21.09 16.76 8.54
C TYR A 415 -21.43 15.45 7.83
N ALA A 416 -21.66 15.49 6.52
CA ALA A 416 -21.85 14.27 5.76
C ALA A 416 -20.68 13.29 6.00
N ALA A 417 -20.99 12.04 6.27
CA ALA A 417 -19.97 11.00 6.39
C ALA A 417 -19.24 10.83 5.05
N THR A 418 -17.99 10.39 5.09
CA THR A 418 -17.16 10.24 3.88
C THR A 418 -17.84 9.27 2.89
N GLY A 419 -17.98 9.71 1.64
CA GLY A 419 -18.58 8.91 0.57
C GLY A 419 -20.09 8.68 0.71
N SER A 420 -20.80 9.51 1.51
CA SER A 420 -22.26 9.38 1.66
C SER A 420 -23.04 10.58 1.10
N LYS A 421 -22.36 11.66 0.73
CA LYS A 421 -22.99 12.90 0.29
C LYS A 421 -23.81 12.71 -0.99
N GLY A 422 -25.01 13.26 -0.99
CA GLY A 422 -25.91 13.21 -2.15
C GLY A 422 -26.82 11.98 -2.20
N TYR A 423 -26.73 11.08 -1.22
CA TYR A 423 -27.57 9.89 -1.11
C TYR A 423 -28.22 9.80 0.27
N ARG A 424 -29.36 9.12 0.32
CA ARG A 424 -30.01 8.72 1.57
C ARG A 424 -29.61 7.29 1.90
N TRP A 425 -29.49 7.00 3.17
CA TRP A 425 -28.98 5.72 3.67
C TRP A 425 -29.91 5.11 4.71
N MET A 426 -29.98 3.79 4.72
CA MET A 426 -30.68 3.03 5.75
C MET A 426 -29.80 1.88 6.22
N GLU A 427 -29.88 1.55 7.51
CA GLU A 427 -29.15 0.42 8.07
C GLU A 427 -29.61 -0.90 7.44
N SER A 428 -28.68 -1.78 7.14
CA SER A 428 -28.94 -3.05 6.46
C SER A 428 -29.93 -3.95 7.24
N GLU A 429 -29.89 -3.91 8.56
CA GLU A 429 -30.83 -4.63 9.43
C GLU A 429 -32.25 -4.08 9.29
N MET A 430 -32.42 -2.76 9.32
CA MET A 430 -33.69 -2.10 9.14
C MET A 430 -34.33 -2.38 7.78
N ILE A 431 -33.50 -2.48 6.71
CA ILE A 431 -34.00 -2.81 5.37
C ILE A 431 -34.62 -4.21 5.38
N LYS A 432 -33.98 -5.19 6.02
CA LYS A 432 -34.48 -6.56 6.14
C LYS A 432 -35.73 -6.64 7.01
N GLU A 433 -35.68 -6.01 8.18
CA GLU A 433 -36.81 -6.01 9.12
C GLU A 433 -38.08 -5.38 8.52
N LEU A 434 -37.93 -4.34 7.72
CA LEU A 434 -39.02 -3.60 7.09
C LEU A 434 -39.34 -4.08 5.67
N GLU A 435 -38.65 -5.13 5.17
CA GLU A 435 -38.79 -5.69 3.81
C GLU A 435 -38.68 -4.62 2.70
N LYS A 436 -37.69 -3.69 2.84
CA LYS A 436 -37.51 -2.54 1.94
C LYS A 436 -36.38 -2.74 0.92
N GLU A 437 -36.03 -3.96 0.52
CA GLU A 437 -34.96 -4.23 -0.42
C GLU A 437 -35.19 -3.64 -1.83
N ASP A 438 -36.45 -3.47 -2.23
CA ASP A 438 -36.85 -2.83 -3.49
C ASP A 438 -36.57 -1.32 -3.54
N GLY A 439 -36.45 -0.72 -2.35
CA GLY A 439 -36.07 0.69 -2.17
C GLY A 439 -34.59 0.98 -2.30
N ILE A 440 -33.71 -0.04 -2.46
CA ILE A 440 -32.28 0.19 -2.64
C ILE A 440 -32.03 0.96 -3.94
N ASP A 441 -31.28 2.05 -3.83
CA ASP A 441 -30.90 2.87 -4.98
C ASP A 441 -29.72 2.24 -5.74
N ARG A 442 -30.04 1.43 -6.74
CA ARG A 442 -29.04 0.77 -7.59
C ARG A 442 -28.30 1.74 -8.49
N SER A 443 -28.84 2.93 -8.75
CA SER A 443 -28.17 3.94 -9.57
C SER A 443 -26.85 4.41 -8.94
N TYR A 444 -26.77 4.38 -7.61
CA TYR A 444 -25.53 4.59 -6.88
C TYR A 444 -24.42 3.60 -7.31
N TYR A 445 -24.76 2.32 -7.37
CA TYR A 445 -23.81 1.28 -7.77
C TYR A 445 -23.49 1.30 -9.25
N ASP A 446 -24.48 1.60 -10.11
CA ASP A 446 -24.26 1.75 -11.55
C ASP A 446 -23.27 2.89 -11.84
N LYS A 447 -23.34 3.97 -11.08
CA LYS A 447 -22.35 5.05 -11.15
C LYS A 447 -20.95 4.55 -10.76
N LEU A 448 -20.80 3.83 -9.66
CA LEU A 448 -19.51 3.28 -9.24
C LEU A 448 -18.94 2.28 -10.26
N VAL A 449 -19.80 1.47 -10.88
CA VAL A 449 -19.44 0.55 -11.97
C VAL A 449 -18.91 1.35 -13.16
N ASN A 450 -19.61 2.39 -13.60
CA ASN A 450 -19.18 3.23 -14.72
C ASN A 450 -17.84 3.94 -14.42
N GLU A 451 -17.68 4.48 -13.21
CA GLU A 451 -16.42 5.10 -12.77
C GLU A 451 -15.25 4.09 -12.79
N ALA A 452 -15.49 2.84 -12.43
CA ALA A 452 -14.47 1.79 -12.48
C ALA A 452 -14.11 1.41 -13.93
N VAL A 453 -15.11 1.32 -14.82
CA VAL A 453 -14.90 1.09 -16.28
C VAL A 453 -14.09 2.24 -16.87
N GLU A 454 -14.49 3.49 -16.62
CA GLU A 454 -13.80 4.69 -17.13
C GLU A 454 -12.33 4.73 -16.63
N THR A 455 -12.10 4.38 -15.36
CA THR A 455 -10.75 4.34 -14.79
C THR A 455 -9.86 3.32 -15.49
N ILE A 456 -10.35 2.11 -15.75
CA ILE A 456 -9.58 1.07 -16.44
C ILE A 456 -9.35 1.45 -17.90
N SER A 457 -10.37 2.03 -18.57
CA SER A 457 -10.32 2.44 -19.96
C SER A 457 -9.29 3.54 -20.26
N GLN A 458 -8.81 4.25 -19.24
CA GLN A 458 -7.70 5.21 -19.37
C GLN A 458 -6.36 4.53 -19.68
N TYR A 459 -6.24 3.25 -19.38
CA TYR A 459 -4.98 2.49 -19.48
C TYR A 459 -4.99 1.41 -20.56
N GLY A 460 -6.14 1.14 -21.20
CA GLY A 460 -6.27 0.14 -22.25
C GLY A 460 -7.71 -0.26 -22.53
N ASP A 461 -7.90 -1.25 -23.39
CA ASP A 461 -9.22 -1.76 -23.78
C ASP A 461 -9.89 -2.51 -22.59
N PHE A 462 -11.00 -1.98 -22.11
CA PHE A 462 -11.73 -2.56 -20.99
C PHE A 462 -12.37 -3.91 -21.36
N GLU A 463 -12.93 -4.04 -22.56
CA GLU A 463 -13.62 -5.27 -22.98
C GLU A 463 -12.62 -6.43 -23.06
N TRP A 464 -11.44 -6.18 -23.65
CA TRP A 464 -10.36 -7.17 -23.62
C TRP A 464 -9.94 -7.46 -22.17
N PHE A 465 -9.79 -6.43 -21.34
CA PHE A 465 -9.31 -6.60 -19.95
C PHE A 465 -10.20 -7.56 -19.14
N VAL A 466 -11.53 -7.50 -19.33
CA VAL A 466 -12.49 -8.36 -18.62
C VAL A 466 -12.86 -9.63 -19.38
N SER A 467 -12.35 -9.83 -20.58
CA SER A 467 -12.61 -11.01 -21.41
C SER A 467 -11.86 -12.25 -20.91
N ASP A 468 -12.12 -13.39 -21.56
CA ASP A 468 -11.35 -14.62 -21.40
C ASP A 468 -10.31 -14.81 -22.51
N ASP A 469 -10.15 -13.82 -23.40
CA ASP A 469 -9.15 -13.86 -24.46
C ASP A 469 -7.74 -13.87 -23.85
N PRO A 470 -6.82 -14.69 -24.40
CA PRO A 470 -5.48 -14.80 -23.84
C PRO A 470 -4.70 -13.48 -23.99
N TYR A 471 -3.81 -13.20 -23.05
CA TYR A 471 -2.81 -12.16 -23.21
C TYR A 471 -1.77 -12.60 -24.23
N ILE A 472 -1.57 -11.79 -25.26
CA ILE A 472 -0.54 -11.99 -26.30
C ILE A 472 0.45 -10.85 -26.17
N PRO A 473 1.71 -11.12 -25.74
CA PRO A 473 2.71 -10.06 -25.51
C PRO A 473 3.00 -9.17 -26.72
N GLU A 474 2.91 -9.74 -27.93
CA GLU A 474 3.14 -9.04 -29.20
C GLU A 474 2.03 -8.05 -29.57
N LEU A 475 0.83 -8.25 -29.03
CA LEU A 475 -0.30 -7.34 -29.21
C LEU A 475 -0.36 -6.28 -28.12
N GLY A 476 0.67 -6.14 -27.31
CA GLY A 476 0.81 -5.27 -26.17
C GLY A 476 -0.48 -4.58 -25.74
N ALA A 477 -0.83 -4.51 -24.48
CA ALA A 477 -1.99 -3.73 -24.03
C ALA A 477 -1.90 -2.24 -24.45
N ASN A 478 -0.90 -1.88 -25.22
CA ASN A 478 -0.54 -0.56 -25.74
C ASN A 478 -0.27 -0.58 -27.25
N ASP A 479 -1.26 -0.92 -28.07
CA ASP A 479 -1.43 -0.22 -29.33
C ASP A 479 -2.24 1.10 -29.15
N ALA A 480 -2.29 1.63 -27.94
CA ALA A 480 -2.40 3.06 -27.77
C ALA A 480 -1.00 3.61 -28.04
N ASP A 481 -0.74 3.90 -29.32
CA ASP A 481 0.37 4.71 -29.82
C ASP A 481 1.50 4.98 -28.82
N VAL A 482 2.51 4.10 -28.75
CA VAL A 482 3.84 4.44 -28.20
C VAL A 482 4.43 5.63 -28.99
N ASP A 483 3.85 5.93 -30.13
CA ASP A 483 4.11 7.14 -30.95
C ASP A 483 3.45 8.41 -30.41
N SER A 484 2.70 8.35 -29.32
CA SER A 484 2.11 9.54 -28.67
C SER A 484 2.35 9.60 -27.17
N ALA A 485 3.54 9.24 -26.72
CA ALA A 485 4.00 9.81 -25.46
C ALA A 485 3.92 11.35 -25.58
N PRO A 486 3.31 12.08 -24.63
CA PRO A 486 3.13 13.53 -24.73
C PRO A 486 4.43 14.33 -24.91
N TRP A 487 5.59 13.69 -24.82
CA TRP A 487 6.91 14.26 -25.10
C TRP A 487 7.48 13.88 -26.47
N GLU A 488 6.82 13.04 -27.28
CA GLU A 488 7.16 12.72 -28.67
C GLU A 488 6.26 13.41 -29.69
N THR A 489 5.34 14.31 -29.27
CA THR A 489 4.91 15.38 -30.17
C THR A 489 6.17 16.09 -30.61
N GLU A 490 6.46 16.10 -31.90
CA GLU A 490 7.59 16.81 -32.50
C GLU A 490 7.82 18.11 -31.74
N TRP A 491 8.85 18.10 -30.86
CA TRP A 491 9.22 19.29 -30.15
C TRP A 491 9.73 20.27 -31.21
N GLU A 492 8.86 21.15 -31.64
CA GLU A 492 9.25 22.26 -32.51
C GLU A 492 10.16 23.15 -31.68
N ASN A 493 11.44 23.05 -31.92
CA ASN A 493 12.44 23.89 -31.27
C ASN A 493 12.11 25.36 -31.52
N PRO A 494 11.55 26.07 -30.53
CA PRO A 494 11.11 27.45 -30.72
C PRO A 494 12.27 28.41 -30.98
N CYS A 495 13.52 27.99 -30.72
CA CYS A 495 14.71 28.79 -30.96
C CYS A 495 15.29 28.61 -32.37
N GLY A 496 14.79 27.64 -33.15
CA GLY A 496 15.23 27.40 -34.53
C GLY A 496 16.62 26.76 -34.67
N ASP A 497 17.23 26.33 -33.58
CA ASP A 497 18.55 25.69 -33.58
C ASP A 497 18.38 24.16 -33.67
N LYS A 498 18.87 23.58 -34.77
CA LYS A 498 18.70 22.15 -35.09
C LYS A 498 19.52 21.21 -34.21
N GLU A 499 20.48 21.72 -33.44
CA GLU A 499 21.34 20.93 -32.55
C GLU A 499 20.76 20.77 -31.12
N ILE A 500 19.73 21.61 -30.76
CA ILE A 500 19.11 21.61 -29.44
C ILE A 500 17.94 20.60 -29.41
N ARG A 501 18.01 19.60 -28.55
CA ARG A 501 17.00 18.56 -28.39
C ARG A 501 16.02 18.76 -27.25
N GLY A 502 16.12 19.87 -26.50
CA GLY A 502 15.20 20.21 -25.40
C GLY A 502 15.61 21.50 -24.71
N CYS A 503 14.71 22.06 -23.88
CA CYS A 503 14.99 23.32 -23.16
C CYS A 503 16.19 23.22 -22.21
N LEU A 504 16.52 22.04 -21.70
CA LEU A 504 17.68 21.81 -20.82
C LEU A 504 19.03 21.97 -21.55
N ASP A 505 19.06 21.75 -22.87
CA ASP A 505 20.26 21.90 -23.71
C ASP A 505 20.35 23.30 -24.35
N CYS A 506 19.38 24.16 -24.08
CA CYS A 506 19.29 25.48 -24.68
C CYS A 506 20.20 26.49 -23.95
N PRO A 507 21.07 27.24 -24.66
CA PRO A 507 21.94 28.25 -24.04
C PRO A 507 21.16 29.44 -23.43
N HIS A 508 19.88 29.58 -23.76
CA HIS A 508 18.98 30.60 -23.22
C HIS A 508 18.19 30.16 -21.98
N TYR A 509 18.46 28.93 -21.51
CA TYR A 509 17.82 28.38 -20.34
C TYR A 509 18.39 28.97 -19.04
N LYS A 510 17.51 29.43 -18.16
CA LYS A 510 17.84 29.85 -16.79
C LYS A 510 16.89 29.23 -15.80
N MET A 511 17.40 28.78 -14.67
CA MET A 511 16.63 28.24 -13.55
C MET A 511 16.70 29.23 -12.39
N GLU A 512 15.59 29.90 -12.08
CA GLU A 512 15.45 30.74 -10.88
C GLU A 512 14.25 30.25 -10.06
N ASN A 513 14.47 30.01 -8.77
CA ASN A 513 13.43 29.65 -7.79
C ASN A 513 12.50 28.48 -8.19
N ASN A 514 13.03 27.41 -8.79
CA ASN A 514 12.27 26.27 -9.31
C ASN A 514 11.31 26.58 -10.48
N HIS A 515 11.45 27.72 -11.14
CA HIS A 515 10.79 28.01 -12.41
C HIS A 515 11.79 28.02 -13.55
N ILE A 516 11.35 27.49 -14.70
CA ILE A 516 12.12 27.51 -15.94
C ILE A 516 11.79 28.80 -16.65
N GLU A 517 12.79 29.64 -16.89
CA GLU A 517 12.65 30.86 -17.68
C GLU A 517 13.55 30.79 -18.92
N CYS A 518 13.00 31.20 -20.05
CA CYS A 518 13.74 31.40 -21.30
C CYS A 518 13.84 32.88 -21.60
N ASP A 519 15.05 33.42 -21.83
CA ASP A 519 15.29 34.82 -22.13
C ASP A 519 14.70 35.27 -23.49
N LYS A 520 14.22 34.30 -24.31
CA LYS A 520 13.44 34.55 -25.53
C LYS A 520 11.92 34.56 -25.31
N GLY A 521 11.43 34.49 -24.08
CA GLY A 521 10.01 34.66 -23.75
C GLY A 521 9.13 33.45 -24.03
N PHE A 522 9.72 32.25 -24.13
CA PHE A 522 9.00 30.97 -24.16
C PHE A 522 8.99 30.39 -22.76
N ASN A 523 7.80 30.18 -22.20
CA ASN A 523 7.59 29.55 -20.90
C ASN A 523 7.29 28.06 -21.06
#